data_d56d86e498f8421a57ee6b14eeae3c21
#
_entry.id   d56d86e498f8421a57ee6b14eeae3c21
#
_cell.length_a   1.000
_cell.length_b   1.000
_cell.length_c   1.000
_cell.angle_alpha   90.00
_cell.angle_beta   90.00
_cell.angle_gamma   90.00
#
_symmetry.space_group_name_H-M   'P 1'
#
loop_
_entity.id
_entity.type
_entity.pdbx_description
1 polymer ?
#
loop_
_entity_poly.entity_id
_entity_poly.type
_entity_poly.pdbx_seq_one_letter_code
_entity_poly.pdbx_strand_id
1 'polypeptide(L)'
;LDRVDGRLQAVRAAAPLLSSIRDGSLVRGYLHDLAQLVGMDVEEVRQIVSQQVRRAMPAAHEPPKQRTRRPAEEPDGPVLDGLSLPWPDPRDRNLAVERDTLKLMLQYPTLFDTTWNGVSADDFTHPAYRAVFEVILATPFQAQGWTEQLQAVTVDDVARQLQVALLVEGIHHDPDEAYASAYTAKLQLLTTLRRLAELKSRLQRINPVEHSSAHKQAFTELIALETRRRTLEQISAGAD
;
A
#
# COMPACT_ATOMS: atom_id res chain seq x y z
N LEU A 1 -5.22 6.36 -44.00
CA LEU A 1 -3.98 6.12 -43.20
C LEU A 1 -2.78 5.69 -44.06
N ASP A 2 -2.71 6.16 -45.30
CA ASP A 2 -1.70 5.70 -46.29
C ASP A 2 -0.32 6.34 -46.11
N ARG A 3 -0.15 7.26 -45.18
CA ARG A 3 1.15 7.87 -44.87
C ARG A 3 1.62 7.46 -43.47
N VAL A 4 2.91 7.16 -43.33
CA VAL A 4 3.56 6.80 -42.07
C VAL A 4 3.27 7.82 -40.96
N ASP A 5 3.25 9.13 -41.31
CA ASP A 5 2.93 10.20 -40.37
C ASP A 5 1.50 10.13 -39.80
N GLY A 6 0.52 9.71 -40.61
CA GLY A 6 -0.87 9.54 -40.18
C GLY A 6 -1.04 8.36 -39.21
N ARG A 7 -0.27 7.29 -39.39
CA ARG A 7 -0.25 6.12 -38.51
C ARG A 7 0.32 6.48 -37.16
N LEU A 8 1.47 7.16 -37.12
CA LEU A 8 2.10 7.66 -35.90
C LEU A 8 1.20 8.65 -35.14
N GLN A 9 0.48 9.53 -35.85
CA GLN A 9 -0.47 10.45 -35.23
C GLN A 9 -1.65 9.72 -34.63
N ALA A 10 -2.19 8.67 -35.25
CA ALA A 10 -3.27 7.85 -34.71
C ALA A 10 -2.85 7.13 -33.42
N VAL A 11 -1.64 6.55 -33.38
CA VAL A 11 -1.10 5.90 -32.17
C VAL A 11 -0.90 6.92 -31.03
N ARG A 12 -0.38 8.12 -31.34
CA ARG A 12 -0.21 9.19 -30.33
C ARG A 12 -1.53 9.70 -29.79
N ALA A 13 -2.57 9.81 -30.62
CA ALA A 13 -3.91 10.22 -30.18
C ALA A 13 -4.59 9.17 -29.31
N ALA A 14 -4.34 7.87 -29.54
CA ALA A 14 -4.87 6.78 -28.73
C ALA A 14 -4.12 6.58 -27.39
N ALA A 15 -2.88 7.06 -27.26
CA ALA A 15 -2.03 6.84 -26.08
C ALA A 15 -2.66 7.33 -24.76
N PRO A 16 -3.30 8.51 -24.65
CA PRO A 16 -3.95 8.96 -23.43
C PRO A 16 -5.12 8.05 -23.02
N LEU A 17 -5.88 7.55 -24.01
CA LEU A 17 -7.00 6.64 -23.75
C LEU A 17 -6.52 5.30 -23.21
N LEU A 18 -5.46 4.73 -23.81
CA LEU A 18 -4.85 3.49 -23.35
C LEU A 18 -4.22 3.62 -21.95
N SER A 19 -3.67 4.79 -21.62
CA SER A 19 -3.10 5.06 -20.30
C SER A 19 -4.16 5.19 -19.20
N SER A 20 -5.42 5.50 -19.54
CA SER A 20 -6.53 5.58 -18.59
C SER A 20 -7.11 4.21 -18.19
N ILE A 21 -6.81 3.16 -18.97
CA ILE A 21 -7.28 1.79 -18.71
C ILE A 21 -6.43 1.16 -17.63
N ARG A 22 -7.05 0.77 -16.50
CA ARG A 22 -6.36 0.16 -15.34
C ARG A 22 -6.04 -1.32 -15.51
N ASP A 23 -6.78 -2.02 -16.38
CA ASP A 23 -6.60 -3.46 -16.62
C ASP A 23 -5.52 -3.71 -17.69
N GLY A 24 -4.37 -4.26 -17.27
CA GLY A 24 -3.25 -4.56 -18.15
C GLY A 24 -3.54 -5.64 -19.20
N SER A 25 -4.56 -6.49 -19.04
CA SER A 25 -4.99 -7.48 -20.05
C SER A 25 -5.78 -6.82 -21.15
N LEU A 26 -6.67 -5.89 -20.81
CA LEU A 26 -7.41 -5.07 -21.77
C LEU A 26 -6.46 -4.13 -22.55
N VAL A 27 -5.48 -3.53 -21.89
CA VAL A 27 -4.48 -2.70 -22.57
C VAL A 27 -3.72 -3.50 -23.62
N ARG A 28 -3.35 -4.75 -23.34
CA ARG A 28 -2.67 -5.62 -24.32
C ARG A 28 -3.57 -5.94 -25.52
N GLY A 29 -4.86 -6.21 -25.29
CA GLY A 29 -5.84 -6.42 -26.35
C GLY A 29 -5.94 -5.19 -27.26
N TYR A 30 -6.18 -4.02 -26.68
CA TYR A 30 -6.29 -2.77 -27.44
C TYR A 30 -5.00 -2.36 -28.16
N LEU A 31 -3.82 -2.65 -27.61
CA LEU A 31 -2.54 -2.44 -28.29
C LEU A 31 -2.43 -3.32 -29.55
N HIS A 32 -2.90 -4.57 -29.45
CA HIS A 32 -2.92 -5.49 -30.58
C HIS A 32 -3.88 -5.02 -31.69
N ASP A 33 -5.11 -4.64 -31.31
CA ASP A 33 -6.11 -4.11 -32.24
C ASP A 33 -5.64 -2.81 -32.90
N LEU A 34 -5.03 -1.90 -32.12
CA LEU A 34 -4.47 -0.66 -32.64
C LEU A 34 -3.32 -0.93 -33.64
N ALA A 35 -2.44 -1.87 -33.33
CA ALA A 35 -1.35 -2.27 -34.21
C ALA A 35 -1.87 -2.84 -35.55
N GLN A 36 -2.90 -3.69 -35.51
CA GLN A 36 -3.57 -4.18 -36.72
C GLN A 36 -4.22 -3.04 -37.53
N LEU A 37 -4.93 -2.14 -36.85
CA LEU A 37 -5.64 -1.03 -37.50
C LEU A 37 -4.70 -0.06 -38.21
N VAL A 38 -3.53 0.21 -37.62
CA VAL A 38 -2.54 1.15 -38.23
C VAL A 38 -1.50 0.42 -39.07
N GLY A 39 -1.49 -0.93 -39.12
CA GLY A 39 -0.54 -1.71 -39.90
C GLY A 39 0.91 -1.55 -39.41
N MET A 40 1.11 -1.51 -38.08
CA MET A 40 2.41 -1.42 -37.41
C MET A 40 2.66 -2.63 -36.52
N ASP A 41 3.92 -2.90 -36.16
CA ASP A 41 4.24 -3.94 -35.20
C ASP A 41 3.74 -3.57 -33.79
N VAL A 42 3.23 -4.56 -33.05
CA VAL A 42 2.64 -4.36 -31.70
C VAL A 42 3.68 -3.77 -30.74
N GLU A 43 4.95 -4.18 -30.85
CA GLU A 43 6.02 -3.71 -29.97
C GLU A 43 6.40 -2.26 -30.29
N GLU A 44 6.35 -1.88 -31.58
CA GLU A 44 6.57 -0.51 -32.03
C GLU A 44 5.46 0.43 -31.52
N VAL A 45 4.20 0.00 -31.61
CA VAL A 45 3.04 0.73 -31.06
C VAL A 45 3.18 0.87 -29.54
N ARG A 46 3.59 -0.16 -28.84
CA ARG A 46 3.83 -0.15 -27.39
C ARG A 46 4.90 0.86 -27.00
N GLN A 47 6.02 0.93 -27.73
CA GLN A 47 7.10 1.89 -27.47
C GLN A 47 6.61 3.33 -27.66
N ILE A 48 5.86 3.61 -28.73
CA ILE A 48 5.32 4.96 -29.01
C ILE A 48 4.34 5.38 -27.90
N VAL A 49 3.43 4.49 -27.49
CA VAL A 49 2.47 4.75 -26.41
C VAL A 49 3.21 5.01 -25.08
N SER A 50 4.20 4.20 -24.75
CA SER A 50 4.97 4.37 -23.50
C SER A 50 5.81 5.66 -23.47
N GLN A 51 6.38 6.06 -24.60
CA GLN A 51 7.08 7.34 -24.74
C GLN A 51 6.12 8.54 -24.61
N GLN A 52 4.92 8.44 -25.18
CA GLN A 52 3.93 9.52 -25.12
C GLN A 52 3.41 9.69 -23.68
N VAL A 53 3.16 8.59 -22.97
CA VAL A 53 2.77 8.60 -21.54
C VAL A 53 3.87 9.26 -20.70
N ARG A 54 5.14 8.92 -20.93
CA ARG A 54 6.29 9.55 -20.23
C ARG A 54 6.42 11.05 -20.51
N ARG A 55 6.07 11.51 -21.72
CA ARG A 55 6.08 12.94 -22.07
C ARG A 55 4.90 13.73 -21.52
N ALA A 56 3.76 13.05 -21.29
CA ALA A 56 2.56 13.66 -20.72
C ALA A 56 2.59 13.74 -19.19
N MET A 57 3.49 13.00 -18.51
CA MET A 57 3.74 13.14 -17.08
C MET A 57 4.73 14.30 -16.88
N PRO A 58 4.41 15.31 -16.02
CA PRO A 58 5.40 16.30 -15.58
C PRO A 58 6.56 15.54 -14.94
N ALA A 59 7.78 15.93 -15.26
CA ALA A 59 9.01 15.25 -14.87
C ALA A 59 9.09 14.98 -13.37
N ALA A 60 8.83 13.73 -12.99
CA ALA A 60 9.14 13.21 -11.68
C ALA A 60 10.39 12.32 -11.83
N HIS A 61 11.53 12.88 -11.47
CA HIS A 61 12.81 12.27 -11.10
C HIS A 61 13.33 11.10 -11.95
N GLU A 62 14.27 11.43 -12.86
CA GLU A 62 15.33 10.51 -13.28
C GLU A 62 16.30 10.23 -12.11
N PRO A 63 16.80 8.98 -11.94
CA PRO A 63 17.85 8.73 -10.98
C PRO A 63 19.15 9.47 -11.38
N PRO A 64 19.88 10.09 -10.45
CA PRO A 64 21.01 10.92 -10.77
C PRO A 64 22.18 10.08 -11.31
N LYS A 65 22.57 10.32 -12.56
CA LYS A 65 23.89 9.98 -13.07
C LYS A 65 24.93 10.76 -12.26
N GLN A 66 25.86 10.05 -11.65
CA GLN A 66 27.02 10.61 -10.96
C GLN A 66 27.67 11.71 -11.80
N ARG A 67 27.56 12.95 -11.38
CA ARG A 67 28.39 14.07 -11.83
C ARG A 67 29.27 14.51 -10.65
N THR A 68 30.55 14.46 -10.92
CA THR A 68 31.69 14.93 -10.12
C THR A 68 31.39 16.25 -9.38
N ARG A 69 31.72 16.25 -8.10
CA ARG A 69 31.69 17.37 -7.15
C ARG A 69 32.39 18.62 -7.70
N ARG A 70 31.67 19.74 -7.64
CA ARG A 70 32.21 21.07 -7.49
C ARG A 70 31.66 21.70 -6.21
N PRO A 71 32.44 22.32 -5.35
CA PRO A 71 31.96 22.86 -4.09
C PRO A 71 31.18 24.15 -4.37
N ALA A 72 29.96 24.25 -3.89
CA ALA A 72 29.22 25.50 -3.81
C ALA A 72 28.59 25.61 -2.41
N GLU A 73 28.96 26.67 -1.77
CA GLU A 73 28.49 27.39 -0.61
C GLU A 73 27.23 26.88 0.10
N GLU A 74 27.41 26.60 1.37
CA GLU A 74 26.36 26.26 2.34
C GLU A 74 25.45 27.49 2.57
N PRO A 75 24.14 27.37 2.54
CA PRO A 75 23.27 28.27 3.26
C PRO A 75 23.07 27.71 4.68
N ASP A 76 23.58 28.46 5.62
CA ASP A 76 23.49 28.31 7.07
C ASP A 76 22.02 28.37 7.51
N GLY A 77 21.48 27.24 7.92
CA GLY A 77 20.20 27.10 8.59
C GLY A 77 20.00 25.64 9.01
N PRO A 78 19.57 25.35 10.24
CA PRO A 78 19.37 23.97 10.66
C PRO A 78 18.23 23.34 9.85
N VAL A 79 18.59 22.58 8.82
CA VAL A 79 17.67 21.70 8.09
C VAL A 79 17.35 20.55 9.03
N LEU A 80 16.17 20.60 9.64
CA LEU A 80 15.56 19.45 10.35
C LEU A 80 15.08 18.40 9.33
N ASP A 81 16.00 17.97 8.47
CA ASP A 81 15.75 17.03 7.37
C ASP A 81 16.04 15.60 7.83
N GLY A 82 15.32 15.10 8.85
CA GLY A 82 15.58 13.76 9.40
C GLY A 82 14.40 13.06 10.06
N LEU A 83 13.23 13.66 10.14
CA LEU A 83 12.12 13.13 10.96
C LEU A 83 10.78 13.00 10.20
N SER A 84 10.72 13.27 8.90
CA SER A 84 9.48 13.09 8.15
C SER A 84 9.31 11.63 7.73
N LEU A 85 8.13 11.05 8.01
CA LEU A 85 7.80 9.68 7.60
C LEU A 85 7.77 9.58 6.06
N PRO A 86 8.17 8.44 5.48
CA PRO A 86 8.03 8.23 4.05
C PRO A 86 6.55 8.17 3.67
N TRP A 87 6.20 8.75 2.50
CA TRP A 87 4.85 8.63 1.96
C TRP A 87 4.64 7.22 1.39
N PRO A 88 3.55 6.49 1.76
CA PRO A 88 3.27 5.16 1.20
C PRO A 88 2.92 5.24 -0.28
N ASP A 89 3.47 4.33 -1.09
CA ASP A 89 3.08 4.22 -2.51
C ASP A 89 1.65 3.64 -2.60
N PRO A 90 0.67 4.40 -3.13
CA PRO A 90 -0.71 3.91 -3.25
C PRO A 90 -0.85 2.73 -4.23
N ARG A 91 0.18 2.43 -5.05
CA ARG A 91 0.20 1.32 -6.01
C ARG A 91 0.83 0.06 -5.44
N ASP A 92 1.44 0.14 -4.25
CA ASP A 92 2.01 -1.04 -3.60
C ASP A 92 0.89 -1.94 -3.09
N ARG A 93 0.72 -3.09 -3.76
CA ARG A 93 -0.30 -4.09 -3.41
C ARG A 93 -0.06 -4.73 -2.05
N ASN A 94 1.18 -4.75 -1.55
CA ASN A 94 1.49 -5.30 -0.24
C ASN A 94 0.94 -4.41 0.88
N LEU A 95 0.79 -3.11 0.62
CA LEU A 95 0.25 -2.13 1.56
C LEU A 95 -1.27 -1.94 1.42
N ALA A 96 -1.91 -2.58 0.44
CA ALA A 96 -3.33 -2.37 0.16
C ALA A 96 -4.22 -2.72 1.37
N VAL A 97 -3.93 -3.82 2.06
CA VAL A 97 -4.71 -4.24 3.24
C VAL A 97 -4.55 -3.25 4.40
N GLU A 98 -3.33 -2.75 4.64
CA GLU A 98 -3.07 -1.72 5.67
C GLU A 98 -3.86 -0.44 5.37
N ARG A 99 -3.78 0.01 4.10
CA ARG A 99 -4.47 1.21 3.63
C ARG A 99 -5.99 1.09 3.74
N ASP A 100 -6.56 -0.02 3.24
CA ASP A 100 -8.01 -0.21 3.23
C ASP A 100 -8.57 -0.39 4.64
N THR A 101 -7.84 -1.04 5.55
CA THR A 101 -8.20 -1.15 6.95
C THR A 101 -8.25 0.23 7.62
N LEU A 102 -7.22 1.07 7.44
CA LEU A 102 -7.22 2.43 8.00
C LEU A 102 -8.33 3.30 7.41
N LYS A 103 -8.60 3.15 6.12
CA LYS A 103 -9.69 3.85 5.44
C LYS A 103 -11.05 3.51 6.05
N LEU A 104 -11.29 2.22 6.33
CA LEU A 104 -12.48 1.75 7.02
C LEU A 104 -12.57 2.32 8.45
N MET A 105 -11.47 2.28 9.21
CA MET A 105 -11.42 2.82 10.57
C MET A 105 -11.73 4.33 10.62
N LEU A 106 -11.20 5.10 9.66
CA LEU A 106 -11.39 6.54 9.61
C LEU A 106 -12.79 6.96 9.13
N GLN A 107 -13.35 6.25 8.13
CA GLN A 107 -14.63 6.61 7.51
C GLN A 107 -15.84 5.97 8.22
N TYR A 108 -15.66 4.78 8.80
CA TYR A 108 -16.72 3.98 9.43
C TYR A 108 -16.32 3.47 10.81
N PRO A 109 -15.90 4.33 11.73
CA PRO A 109 -15.40 3.91 13.05
C PRO A 109 -16.42 3.12 13.88
N THR A 110 -17.71 3.31 13.63
CA THR A 110 -18.79 2.60 14.32
C THR A 110 -18.92 1.12 13.95
N LEU A 111 -18.24 0.66 12.90
CA LEU A 111 -18.20 -0.76 12.51
C LEU A 111 -17.18 -1.57 13.33
N PHE A 112 -16.41 -0.91 14.20
CA PHE A 112 -15.38 -1.53 15.01
C PHE A 112 -15.77 -1.51 16.48
N ASP A 113 -15.28 -2.49 17.24
CA ASP A 113 -15.38 -2.46 18.68
C ASP A 113 -14.38 -1.47 19.32
N THR A 114 -14.43 -1.30 20.64
CA THR A 114 -13.55 -0.39 21.38
C THR A 114 -12.07 -0.78 21.34
N THR A 115 -11.75 -1.98 20.88
CA THR A 115 -10.37 -2.51 20.71
C THR A 115 -9.93 -2.50 19.26
N TRP A 116 -10.71 -1.90 18.36
CA TRP A 116 -10.48 -1.93 16.91
C TRP A 116 -10.32 -3.37 16.38
N ASN A 117 -11.19 -4.28 16.87
CA ASN A 117 -11.17 -5.71 16.56
C ASN A 117 -9.80 -6.38 16.85
N GLY A 118 -9.10 -5.89 17.88
CA GLY A 118 -7.81 -6.43 18.30
C GLY A 118 -6.64 -6.15 17.37
N VAL A 119 -6.74 -5.17 16.49
CA VAL A 119 -5.63 -4.69 15.65
C VAL A 119 -4.59 -4.01 16.54
N SER A 120 -3.32 -4.19 16.22
CA SER A 120 -2.18 -3.57 16.89
C SER A 120 -1.31 -2.75 15.93
N ALA A 121 -0.48 -1.84 16.46
CA ALA A 121 0.46 -1.07 15.64
C ALA A 121 1.46 -1.96 14.87
N ASP A 122 1.77 -3.15 15.42
CA ASP A 122 2.66 -4.13 14.77
C ASP A 122 2.05 -4.78 13.52
N ASP A 123 0.73 -4.63 13.32
CA ASP A 123 0.06 -5.13 12.14
C ASP A 123 0.39 -4.27 10.89
N PHE A 124 0.81 -3.03 11.10
CA PHE A 124 1.22 -2.11 10.05
C PHE A 124 2.73 -2.18 9.81
N THR A 125 3.13 -2.45 8.58
CA THR A 125 4.54 -2.50 8.17
C THR A 125 5.05 -1.13 7.74
N HIS A 126 4.19 -0.32 7.13
CA HIS A 126 4.57 1.01 6.69
C HIS A 126 4.53 2.01 7.86
N PRO A 127 5.62 2.77 8.13
CA PRO A 127 5.70 3.64 9.31
C PRO A 127 4.64 4.75 9.33
N ALA A 128 4.25 5.30 8.18
CA ALA A 128 3.20 6.31 8.12
C ALA A 128 1.81 5.73 8.42
N TYR A 129 1.49 4.50 7.97
CA TYR A 129 0.23 3.83 8.34
C TYR A 129 0.20 3.47 9.82
N ARG A 130 1.33 3.00 10.36
CA ARG A 130 1.46 2.74 11.79
C ARG A 130 1.21 4.01 12.60
N ALA A 131 1.81 5.14 12.23
CA ALA A 131 1.62 6.42 12.93
C ALA A 131 0.15 6.88 12.89
N VAL A 132 -0.55 6.73 11.76
CA VAL A 132 -1.99 7.03 11.68
C VAL A 132 -2.78 6.14 12.64
N PHE A 133 -2.50 4.83 12.69
CA PHE A 133 -3.18 3.91 13.59
C PHE A 133 -2.90 4.20 15.06
N GLU A 134 -1.67 4.55 15.44
CA GLU A 134 -1.31 4.93 16.80
C GLU A 134 -2.11 6.15 17.29
N VAL A 135 -2.36 7.12 16.41
CA VAL A 135 -3.22 8.27 16.71
C VAL A 135 -4.68 7.83 16.87
N ILE A 136 -5.19 6.95 16.02
CA ILE A 136 -6.55 6.37 16.15
C ILE A 136 -6.69 5.66 17.50
N LEU A 137 -5.71 4.85 17.87
CA LEU A 137 -5.71 4.10 19.13
C LEU A 137 -5.66 5.03 20.37
N ALA A 138 -4.88 6.12 20.29
CA ALA A 138 -4.73 7.10 21.38
C ALA A 138 -5.93 8.05 21.52
N THR A 139 -6.81 8.12 20.51
CA THR A 139 -7.92 9.08 20.47
C THR A 139 -9.26 8.34 20.53
N PRO A 140 -9.91 8.26 21.71
CA PRO A 140 -11.20 7.58 21.85
C PRO A 140 -12.23 8.11 20.86
N PHE A 141 -12.95 7.22 20.19
CA PHE A 141 -13.96 7.60 19.22
C PHE A 141 -15.10 8.39 19.89
N GLN A 142 -15.48 9.50 19.26
CA GLN A 142 -16.62 10.35 19.61
C GLN A 142 -17.44 10.60 18.35
N ALA A 143 -18.77 10.57 18.48
CA ALA A 143 -19.68 10.71 17.33
C ALA A 143 -19.59 12.07 16.63
N GLN A 144 -19.04 13.11 17.28
CA GLN A 144 -18.89 14.44 16.73
C GLN A 144 -17.45 14.94 16.93
N GLY A 145 -16.85 15.51 15.87
CA GLY A 145 -15.56 16.16 15.95
C GLY A 145 -14.34 15.20 16.09
N TRP A 146 -14.52 13.89 15.97
CA TRP A 146 -13.44 12.93 16.16
C TRP A 146 -12.35 13.05 15.09
N THR A 147 -12.73 13.25 13.84
CA THR A 147 -11.77 13.41 12.73
C THR A 147 -10.93 14.68 12.86
N GLU A 148 -11.55 15.78 13.30
CA GLU A 148 -10.86 17.05 13.61
C GLU A 148 -9.91 16.85 14.80
N GLN A 149 -10.33 16.10 15.82
CA GLN A 149 -9.50 15.80 16.96
C GLN A 149 -8.29 14.94 16.56
N LEU A 150 -8.46 13.91 15.72
CA LEU A 150 -7.36 13.12 15.18
C LEU A 150 -6.32 14.01 14.48
N GLN A 151 -6.77 14.91 13.61
CA GLN A 151 -5.90 15.84 12.90
C GLN A 151 -5.16 16.80 13.83
N ALA A 152 -5.84 17.29 14.88
CA ALA A 152 -5.27 18.21 15.85
C ALA A 152 -4.16 17.58 16.71
N VAL A 153 -4.30 16.29 17.06
CA VAL A 153 -3.30 15.58 17.89
C VAL A 153 -2.18 14.93 17.06
N THR A 154 -2.33 14.84 15.73
CA THR A 154 -1.31 14.26 14.87
C THR A 154 -0.14 15.23 14.69
N VAL A 155 1.04 14.84 15.18
CA VAL A 155 2.25 15.66 15.14
C VAL A 155 2.93 15.60 13.78
N ASP A 156 3.04 14.41 13.18
CA ASP A 156 3.72 14.21 11.89
C ASP A 156 2.86 14.69 10.73
N ASP A 157 3.45 15.53 9.87
CA ASP A 157 2.74 16.13 8.73
C ASP A 157 2.34 15.12 7.66
N VAL A 158 3.16 14.07 7.44
CA VAL A 158 2.84 13.00 6.48
C VAL A 158 1.66 12.18 7.01
N ALA A 159 1.66 11.81 8.29
CA ALA A 159 0.55 11.11 8.90
C ALA A 159 -0.75 11.92 8.84
N ARG A 160 -0.68 13.25 9.08
CA ARG A 160 -1.84 14.16 9.00
C ARG A 160 -2.39 14.25 7.58
N GLN A 161 -1.52 14.43 6.57
CA GLN A 161 -1.94 14.48 5.17
C GLN A 161 -2.50 13.12 4.71
N LEU A 162 -1.93 12.02 5.20
CA LEU A 162 -2.39 10.66 4.91
C LEU A 162 -3.78 10.41 5.50
N GLN A 163 -4.07 10.87 6.72
CA GLN A 163 -5.43 10.83 7.29
C GLN A 163 -6.45 11.52 6.39
N VAL A 164 -6.13 12.74 5.91
CA VAL A 164 -7.02 13.48 4.99
C VAL A 164 -7.22 12.70 3.69
N ALA A 165 -6.15 12.16 3.11
CA ALA A 165 -6.23 11.38 1.88
C ALA A 165 -7.11 10.13 2.04
N LEU A 166 -6.96 9.39 3.15
CA LEU A 166 -7.74 8.20 3.43
C LEU A 166 -9.21 8.51 3.75
N LEU A 167 -9.51 9.67 4.35
CA LEU A 167 -10.89 10.11 4.63
C LEU A 167 -11.69 10.41 3.36
N VAL A 168 -11.06 10.94 2.32
CA VAL A 168 -11.74 11.32 1.07
C VAL A 168 -11.71 10.23 -0.01
N GLU A 169 -10.91 9.20 0.20
CA GLU A 169 -10.81 8.11 -0.76
C GLU A 169 -12.03 7.20 -0.73
N GLY A 170 -12.67 7.00 -1.89
CA GLY A 170 -13.89 6.20 -2.00
C GLY A 170 -13.70 4.73 -1.57
N ILE A 171 -14.69 4.18 -0.88
CA ILE A 171 -14.86 2.75 -0.64
C ILE A 171 -15.89 2.25 -1.66
N HIS A 172 -15.56 1.17 -2.38
CA HIS A 172 -16.35 0.69 -3.51
C HIS A 172 -17.61 -0.11 -3.11
N HIS A 173 -17.68 -0.52 -1.85
CA HIS A 173 -18.82 -1.27 -1.28
C HIS A 173 -19.39 -0.51 -0.09
N ASP A 174 -20.65 -0.77 0.24
CA ASP A 174 -21.25 -0.29 1.48
C ASP A 174 -20.78 -1.23 2.61
N PRO A 175 -19.84 -0.79 3.49
CA PRO A 175 -19.24 -1.69 4.46
C PRO A 175 -20.17 -1.94 5.64
N ASP A 176 -20.17 -3.17 6.11
CA ASP A 176 -20.82 -3.60 7.34
C ASP A 176 -19.80 -4.12 8.37
N GLU A 177 -20.27 -4.54 9.54
CA GLU A 177 -19.41 -5.09 10.61
C GLU A 177 -18.64 -6.35 10.16
N ALA A 178 -19.27 -7.20 9.31
CA ALA A 178 -18.61 -8.40 8.79
C ALA A 178 -17.48 -8.03 7.84
N TYR A 179 -17.69 -7.04 6.98
CA TYR A 179 -16.67 -6.50 6.08
C TYR A 179 -15.48 -5.89 6.87
N ALA A 180 -15.77 -5.06 7.88
CA ALA A 180 -14.75 -4.48 8.74
C ALA A 180 -13.95 -5.56 9.50
N SER A 181 -14.65 -6.57 10.05
CA SER A 181 -14.02 -7.71 10.72
C SER A 181 -13.13 -8.52 9.79
N ALA A 182 -13.54 -8.75 8.56
CA ALA A 182 -12.74 -9.49 7.59
C ALA A 182 -11.48 -8.74 7.16
N TYR A 183 -11.53 -7.40 7.01
CA TYR A 183 -10.34 -6.62 6.71
C TYR A 183 -9.34 -6.58 7.87
N THR A 184 -9.82 -6.44 9.12
CA THR A 184 -8.94 -6.54 10.29
C THR A 184 -8.33 -7.92 10.43
N ALA A 185 -9.08 -8.98 10.13
CA ALA A 185 -8.58 -10.35 10.10
C ALA A 185 -7.53 -10.55 8.99
N LYS A 186 -7.72 -10.00 7.79
CA LYS A 186 -6.71 -10.01 6.70
C LYS A 186 -5.41 -9.33 7.16
N LEU A 187 -5.50 -8.17 7.82
CA LEU A 187 -4.35 -7.45 8.33
C LEU A 187 -3.58 -8.26 9.38
N GLN A 188 -4.28 -8.78 10.39
CA GLN A 188 -3.69 -9.64 11.44
C GLN A 188 -3.14 -10.96 10.88
N LEU A 189 -3.74 -11.51 9.82
CA LEU A 189 -3.24 -12.70 9.14
C LEU A 189 -1.86 -12.45 8.52
N LEU A 190 -1.65 -11.32 7.86
CA LEU A 190 -0.35 -10.96 7.31
C LEU A 190 0.74 -10.89 8.39
N THR A 191 0.44 -10.30 9.55
CA THR A 191 1.35 -10.28 10.71
C THR A 191 1.61 -11.67 11.25
N THR A 192 0.56 -12.48 11.39
CA THR A 192 0.69 -13.85 11.86
C THR A 192 1.58 -14.70 10.95
N LEU A 193 1.44 -14.54 9.61
CA LEU A 193 2.28 -15.22 8.63
C LEU A 193 3.76 -14.79 8.72
N ARG A 194 4.03 -13.48 8.92
CA ARG A 194 5.39 -12.97 9.14
C ARG A 194 6.01 -13.60 10.40
N ARG A 195 5.29 -13.57 11.52
CA ARG A 195 5.75 -14.17 12.81
C ARG A 195 5.98 -15.69 12.69
N LEU A 196 5.11 -16.39 11.95
CA LEU A 196 5.30 -17.82 11.67
C LEU A 196 6.58 -18.09 10.87
N ALA A 197 6.87 -17.29 9.83
CA ALA A 197 8.08 -17.44 9.04
C ALA A 197 9.35 -17.21 9.88
N GLU A 198 9.36 -16.16 10.70
CA GLU A 198 10.46 -15.84 11.62
C GLU A 198 10.67 -16.94 12.66
N LEU A 199 9.57 -17.43 13.27
CA LEU A 199 9.63 -18.48 14.27
C LEU A 199 10.11 -19.81 13.68
N LYS A 200 9.64 -20.20 12.49
CA LYS A 200 10.13 -21.38 11.77
C LYS A 200 11.63 -21.27 11.47
N SER A 201 12.09 -20.11 11.02
CA SER A 201 13.51 -19.86 10.79
C SER A 201 14.32 -19.91 12.09
N ARG A 202 13.78 -19.42 13.20
CA ARG A 202 14.42 -19.51 14.53
C ARG A 202 14.51 -20.96 15.00
N LEU A 203 13.44 -21.74 14.86
CA LEU A 203 13.40 -23.16 15.25
C LEU A 203 14.44 -24.00 14.50
N GLN A 204 14.67 -23.73 13.21
CA GLN A 204 15.68 -24.44 12.42
C GLN A 204 17.11 -24.20 12.93
N ARG A 205 17.36 -23.08 13.62
CA ARG A 205 18.68 -22.71 14.16
C ARG A 205 18.90 -23.13 15.60
N ILE A 206 17.85 -23.50 16.35
CA ILE A 206 17.95 -23.94 17.75
C ILE A 206 18.34 -25.41 17.78
N ASN A 207 19.45 -25.74 18.46
CA ASN A 207 19.77 -27.12 18.76
C ASN A 207 18.82 -27.64 19.88
N PRO A 208 17.94 -28.62 19.61
CA PRO A 208 16.95 -29.08 20.57
C PRO A 208 17.55 -29.81 21.78
N VAL A 209 18.78 -30.31 21.67
CA VAL A 209 19.48 -31.01 22.75
C VAL A 209 20.09 -30.01 23.73
N GLU A 210 20.76 -28.98 23.23
CA GLU A 210 21.45 -27.97 24.04
C GLU A 210 20.47 -26.92 24.60
N HIS A 211 19.39 -26.60 23.87
CA HIS A 211 18.44 -25.55 24.22
C HIS A 211 17.00 -26.07 24.28
N SER A 212 16.78 -27.18 25.01
CA SER A 212 15.49 -27.88 24.99
C SER A 212 14.31 -27.02 25.52
N SER A 213 14.53 -26.12 26.47
CA SER A 213 13.51 -25.22 27.00
C SER A 213 13.10 -24.18 25.97
N ALA A 214 14.06 -23.54 25.29
CA ALA A 214 13.82 -22.56 24.25
C ALA A 214 13.13 -23.20 23.04
N HIS A 215 13.53 -24.42 22.68
CA HIS A 215 12.88 -25.18 21.62
C HIS A 215 11.41 -25.50 21.94
N LYS A 216 11.11 -25.96 23.17
CA LYS A 216 9.75 -26.24 23.63
C LYS A 216 8.87 -24.97 23.60
N GLN A 217 9.39 -23.85 24.12
CA GLN A 217 8.67 -22.55 24.07
C GLN A 217 8.34 -22.13 22.64
N ALA A 218 9.33 -22.15 21.75
CA ALA A 218 9.13 -21.79 20.35
C ALA A 218 8.15 -22.74 19.65
N PHE A 219 8.14 -24.02 19.98
CA PHE A 219 7.18 -24.97 19.43
C PHE A 219 5.75 -24.74 19.94
N THR A 220 5.58 -24.38 21.22
CA THR A 220 4.28 -23.99 21.77
C THR A 220 3.75 -22.73 21.10
N GLU A 221 4.60 -21.73 20.89
CA GLU A 221 4.28 -20.50 20.17
C GLU A 221 3.88 -20.79 18.72
N LEU A 222 4.58 -21.72 18.04
CA LEU A 222 4.25 -22.16 16.69
C LEU A 222 2.82 -22.71 16.58
N ILE A 223 2.44 -23.59 17.52
CA ILE A 223 1.09 -24.18 17.57
C ILE A 223 0.03 -23.08 17.77
N ALA A 224 0.29 -22.13 18.68
CA ALA A 224 -0.62 -21.03 18.95
C ALA A 224 -0.80 -20.13 17.72
N LEU A 225 0.29 -19.78 17.03
CA LEU A 225 0.23 -18.97 15.81
C LEU A 225 -0.44 -19.71 14.65
N GLU A 226 -0.22 -21.01 14.46
CA GLU A 226 -0.91 -21.82 13.44
C GLU A 226 -2.42 -21.91 13.73
N THR A 227 -2.83 -22.01 14.98
CA THR A 227 -4.23 -21.99 15.38
C THR A 227 -4.84 -20.60 15.06
N ARG A 228 -4.17 -19.52 15.46
CA ARG A 228 -4.59 -18.15 15.16
C ARG A 228 -4.71 -17.91 13.65
N ARG A 229 -3.74 -18.38 12.86
CA ARG A 229 -3.78 -18.28 11.40
C ARG A 229 -5.06 -18.86 10.83
N ARG A 230 -5.44 -20.09 11.23
CA ARG A 230 -6.67 -20.76 10.74
C ARG A 230 -7.92 -19.97 11.09
N THR A 231 -8.02 -19.43 12.30
CA THR A 231 -9.16 -18.61 12.72
C THR A 231 -9.25 -17.34 11.88
N LEU A 232 -8.12 -16.65 11.66
CA LEU A 232 -8.08 -15.43 10.86
C LEU A 232 -8.39 -15.70 9.39
N GLU A 233 -7.95 -16.83 8.82
CA GLU A 233 -8.31 -17.25 7.46
C GLU A 233 -9.83 -17.45 7.30
N GLN A 234 -10.49 -18.07 8.29
CA GLN A 234 -11.94 -18.26 8.26
C GLN A 234 -12.69 -16.93 8.29
N ILE A 235 -12.27 -15.98 9.14
CA ILE A 235 -12.90 -14.66 9.24
C ILE A 235 -12.65 -13.84 7.98
N SER A 236 -11.43 -13.87 7.46
CA SER A 236 -11.04 -13.08 6.30
C SER A 236 -11.72 -13.52 5.00
N ALA A 237 -12.14 -14.77 4.89
CA ALA A 237 -12.87 -15.29 3.72
C ALA A 237 -14.27 -14.68 3.56
N GLY A 238 -14.81 -14.00 4.57
CA GLY A 238 -16.10 -13.30 4.51
C GLY A 238 -16.06 -11.93 3.81
N ALA A 239 -14.89 -11.48 3.34
CA ALA A 239 -14.71 -10.17 2.70
C ALA A 239 -14.55 -10.23 1.16
N ASP A 240 -14.67 -11.41 0.53
CA ASP A 240 -14.53 -11.60 -0.92
C ASP A 240 -15.86 -11.60 -1.65
#